data_acec1d73b195e744c567c4cf212ccc40
#
_entry.id   acec1d73b195e744c567c4cf212ccc40
#
_cell.length_a   1.000
_cell.length_b   1.000
_cell.length_c   1.000
_cell.angle_alpha   90.00
_cell.angle_beta   90.00
_cell.angle_gamma   90.00
#
_symmetry.space_group_name_H-M   'P 1'
#
loop_
_entity.id
_entity.type
_entity.pdbx_description
1 polymer ?
#
loop_
_entity_poly.entity_id
_entity_poly.type
_entity_poly.pdbx_seq_one_letter_code
_entity_poly.pdbx_strand_id
1 'polypeptide(L)'
;MNLVERFAEAFNRRDVDGLLGCFTEDANYRDLFYGPHAGQAALRGMFERMFREGRDYRWQMDTIVMDARRAAAEWTFSYTATAAVPRSEGRRVRFSGMSVFELGGGELESGRARAYREYADTGVALLQLGFAPESLAKVLSRRLPTA
;
A
#
# COMPACT_ATOMS: atom_id res chain seq x y z
N MET A 1 8.83 12.73 13.96
CA MET A 1 8.53 11.72 12.92
C MET A 1 7.43 12.27 12.04
N ASN A 2 7.64 12.32 10.74
CA ASN A 2 6.64 12.80 9.80
C ASN A 2 5.57 11.71 9.51
N LEU A 3 4.52 12.07 8.76
CA LEU A 3 3.43 11.16 8.44
C LEU A 3 3.91 9.88 7.73
N VAL A 4 4.81 10.01 6.76
CA VAL A 4 5.29 8.87 5.96
C VAL A 4 6.08 7.89 6.82
N GLU A 5 6.91 8.41 7.72
CA GLU A 5 7.67 7.59 8.68
C GLU A 5 6.75 6.88 9.67
N ARG A 6 5.73 7.58 10.21
CA ARG A 6 4.72 6.96 11.08
C ARG A 6 3.96 5.85 10.38
N PHE A 7 3.56 6.09 9.14
CA PHE A 7 2.88 5.08 8.31
C PHE A 7 3.74 3.83 8.12
N ALA A 8 5.00 4.00 7.70
CA ALA A 8 5.92 2.88 7.50
C ALA A 8 6.19 2.11 8.80
N GLU A 9 6.38 2.82 9.91
CA GLU A 9 6.60 2.19 11.21
C GLU A 9 5.38 1.39 11.67
N ALA A 10 4.17 1.96 11.59
CA ALA A 10 2.94 1.27 11.95
C ALA A 10 2.74 0.03 11.08
N PHE A 11 3.00 0.13 9.78
CA PHE A 11 2.89 -1.02 8.86
C PHE A 11 3.87 -2.13 9.24
N ASN A 12 5.13 -1.79 9.46
CA ASN A 12 6.17 -2.78 9.80
C ASN A 12 5.93 -3.46 11.16
N ARG A 13 5.21 -2.79 12.06
CA ARG A 13 4.76 -3.37 13.33
C ARG A 13 3.43 -4.12 13.23
N ARG A 14 2.79 -4.11 12.08
CA ARG A 14 1.44 -4.64 11.86
C ARG A 14 0.40 -3.98 12.77
N ASP A 15 0.60 -2.72 13.08
CA ASP A 15 -0.26 -1.92 13.95
C ASP A 15 -1.37 -1.27 13.10
N VAL A 16 -2.52 -1.96 13.01
CA VAL A 16 -3.66 -1.49 12.23
C VAL A 16 -4.21 -0.16 12.79
N ASP A 17 -4.29 -0.01 14.10
CA ASP A 17 -4.78 1.24 14.70
C ASP A 17 -3.82 2.40 14.43
N GLY A 18 -2.52 2.16 14.51
CA GLY A 18 -1.50 3.12 14.13
C GLY A 18 -1.58 3.52 12.65
N LEU A 19 -1.83 2.56 11.77
CA LEU A 19 -2.06 2.84 10.34
C LEU A 19 -3.29 3.71 10.12
N LEU A 20 -4.42 3.37 10.74
CA LEU A 20 -5.65 4.14 10.65
C LEU A 20 -5.47 5.56 11.19
N GLY A 21 -4.66 5.73 12.23
CA GLY A 21 -4.29 7.03 12.78
C GLY A 21 -3.53 7.94 11.82
N CYS A 22 -2.96 7.40 10.75
CA CYS A 22 -2.30 8.17 9.69
C CYS A 22 -3.30 8.79 8.69
N PHE A 23 -4.57 8.43 8.75
CA PHE A 23 -5.58 8.82 7.78
C PHE A 23 -6.76 9.56 8.42
N THR A 24 -7.38 10.46 7.65
CA THR A 24 -8.65 11.09 8.04
C THR A 24 -9.79 10.08 8.01
N GLU A 25 -10.92 10.39 8.63
CA GLU A 25 -12.06 9.45 8.72
C GLU A 25 -12.63 9.03 7.37
N ASP A 26 -12.63 9.96 6.41
CA ASP A 26 -13.16 9.80 5.06
C ASP A 26 -12.06 9.54 4.01
N ALA A 27 -10.86 9.18 4.43
CA ALA A 27 -9.72 9.03 3.55
C ALA A 27 -9.97 8.03 2.41
N ASN A 28 -9.42 8.35 1.24
CA ASN A 28 -9.39 7.48 0.08
C ASN A 28 -8.01 6.85 -0.06
N TYR A 29 -7.97 5.54 -0.12
CA TYR A 29 -6.73 4.77 -0.28
C TYR A 29 -6.82 3.91 -1.53
N ARG A 30 -5.87 4.07 -2.45
CA ARG A 30 -5.79 3.26 -3.66
C ARG A 30 -4.54 2.39 -3.62
N ASP A 31 -4.75 1.12 -3.35
CA ASP A 31 -3.72 0.09 -3.34
C ASP A 31 -3.48 -0.50 -4.73
N LEU A 32 -2.24 -0.94 -5.00
CA LEU A 32 -1.87 -1.57 -6.28
C LEU A 32 -2.62 -2.88 -6.54
N PHE A 33 -2.84 -3.67 -5.49
CA PHE A 33 -3.42 -5.01 -5.60
C PHE A 33 -4.89 -5.06 -5.18
N TYR A 34 -5.23 -4.32 -4.12
CA TYR A 34 -6.57 -4.34 -3.51
C TYR A 34 -7.51 -3.26 -4.07
N GLY A 35 -6.97 -2.32 -4.84
CA GLY A 35 -7.76 -1.25 -5.44
C GLY A 35 -8.20 -0.16 -4.47
N PRO A 36 -9.29 0.58 -4.82
CA PRO A 36 -9.75 1.72 -4.03
C PRO A 36 -10.53 1.29 -2.78
N HIS A 37 -10.24 1.98 -1.66
CA HIS A 37 -10.94 1.83 -0.39
C HIS A 37 -11.22 3.22 0.18
N ALA A 38 -12.41 3.44 0.69
CA ALA A 38 -12.83 4.73 1.26
C ALA A 38 -13.33 4.56 2.69
N GLY A 39 -12.80 5.40 3.59
CA GLY A 39 -13.19 5.45 4.99
C GLY A 39 -12.47 4.45 5.89
N GLN A 40 -12.52 4.71 7.19
CA GLN A 40 -11.76 3.96 8.21
C GLN A 40 -12.11 2.46 8.24
N ALA A 41 -13.38 2.09 8.11
CA ALA A 41 -13.79 0.69 8.14
C ALA A 41 -13.24 -0.10 6.94
N ALA A 42 -13.27 0.49 5.74
CA ALA A 42 -12.74 -0.12 4.54
C ALA A 42 -11.21 -0.27 4.61
N LEU A 43 -10.52 0.76 5.10
CA LEU A 43 -9.07 0.72 5.30
C LEU A 43 -8.68 -0.37 6.30
N ARG A 44 -9.39 -0.48 7.42
CA ARG A 44 -9.16 -1.54 8.42
C ARG A 44 -9.25 -2.91 7.79
N GLY A 45 -10.32 -3.20 7.08
CA GLY A 45 -10.53 -4.48 6.40
C GLY A 45 -9.43 -4.81 5.39
N MET A 46 -8.98 -3.81 4.65
CA MET A 46 -7.88 -3.95 3.68
C MET A 46 -6.55 -4.29 4.37
N PHE A 47 -6.15 -3.56 5.42
CA PHE A 47 -4.91 -3.83 6.14
C PHE A 47 -4.94 -5.18 6.85
N GLU A 48 -6.05 -5.54 7.47
CA GLU A 48 -6.21 -6.85 8.11
C GLU A 48 -6.09 -7.98 7.08
N ARG A 49 -6.70 -7.84 5.92
CA ARG A 49 -6.55 -8.78 4.81
C ARG A 49 -5.10 -8.88 4.35
N MET A 50 -4.43 -7.77 4.16
CA MET A 50 -3.03 -7.71 3.76
C MET A 50 -2.15 -8.49 4.74
N PHE A 51 -2.36 -8.32 6.03
CA PHE A 51 -1.62 -9.03 7.09
C PHE A 51 -1.97 -10.52 7.22
N ARG A 52 -3.10 -10.96 6.69
CA ARG A 52 -3.41 -12.39 6.56
C ARG A 52 -2.74 -13.02 5.33
N GLU A 53 -2.65 -12.28 4.24
CA GLU A 53 -2.12 -12.75 2.96
C GLU A 53 -0.59 -12.71 2.87
N GLY A 54 0.05 -11.98 3.77
CA GLY A 54 1.50 -11.87 3.82
C GLY A 54 2.05 -11.89 5.25
N ARG A 55 3.35 -12.22 5.33
CA ARG A 55 4.16 -12.19 6.55
C ARG A 55 5.55 -11.65 6.24
N ASP A 56 6.32 -11.38 7.28
CA ASP A 56 7.69 -10.86 7.16
C ASP A 56 7.75 -9.60 6.27
N TYR A 57 6.80 -8.71 6.49
CA TYR A 57 6.69 -7.45 5.77
C TYR A 57 7.83 -6.50 6.14
N ARG A 58 8.36 -5.83 5.13
CA ARG A 58 9.22 -4.67 5.30
C ARG A 58 8.86 -3.61 4.27
N TRP A 59 8.40 -2.47 4.72
CA TRP A 59 8.20 -1.27 3.91
C TRP A 59 9.26 -0.25 4.31
N GLN A 60 10.21 -0.05 3.44
CA GLN A 60 11.32 0.87 3.66
C GLN A 60 11.12 2.11 2.79
N MET A 61 11.08 3.27 3.43
CA MET A 61 11.04 4.56 2.74
C MET A 61 12.47 4.98 2.41
N ASP A 62 12.78 5.04 1.12
CA ASP A 62 14.14 5.33 0.64
C ASP A 62 14.35 6.83 0.45
N THR A 63 13.34 7.54 -0.07
CA THR A 63 13.35 8.99 -0.25
C THR A 63 11.99 9.56 0.10
N ILE A 64 11.96 10.61 0.91
CA ILE A 64 10.72 11.30 1.27
C ILE A 64 10.86 12.77 0.91
N VAL A 65 9.87 13.30 0.18
CA VAL A 65 9.70 14.73 -0.08
C VAL A 65 8.33 15.18 0.41
N MET A 66 8.28 16.32 1.08
CA MET A 66 7.06 16.85 1.68
C MET A 66 6.96 18.35 1.51
N ASP A 67 5.74 18.83 1.33
CA ASP A 67 5.34 20.21 1.57
C ASP A 67 4.12 20.26 2.51
N ALA A 68 3.48 21.42 2.63
CA ALA A 68 2.33 21.59 3.50
C ALA A 68 1.06 20.84 3.04
N ARG A 69 1.01 20.37 1.81
CA ARG A 69 -0.17 19.76 1.17
C ARG A 69 0.00 18.32 0.79
N ARG A 70 1.24 17.90 0.51
CA ARG A 70 1.54 16.57 -0.04
C ARG A 70 2.84 16.01 0.51
N ALA A 71 2.89 14.70 0.54
CA ALA A 71 4.12 13.97 0.69
C ALA A 71 4.23 12.95 -0.44
N ALA A 72 5.44 12.72 -0.93
CA ALA A 72 5.74 11.61 -1.83
C ALA A 72 6.91 10.82 -1.26
N ALA A 73 6.87 9.51 -1.43
CA ALA A 73 7.92 8.63 -0.96
C ALA A 73 8.27 7.59 -2.02
N GLU A 74 9.55 7.47 -2.30
CA GLU A 74 10.09 6.32 -3.01
C GLU A 74 10.39 5.24 -1.98
N TRP A 75 10.07 3.99 -2.29
CA TRP A 75 10.17 2.91 -1.33
C TRP A 75 10.52 1.56 -1.94
N THR A 76 11.03 0.69 -1.09
CA THR A 76 11.17 -0.73 -1.34
C THR A 76 10.24 -1.50 -0.41
N PHE A 77 9.49 -2.44 -0.97
CA PHE A 77 8.51 -3.24 -0.26
C PHE A 77 8.80 -4.73 -0.44
N SER A 78 8.74 -5.48 0.64
CA SER A 78 8.94 -6.93 0.56
C SER A 78 8.09 -7.67 1.58
N TYR A 79 7.70 -8.89 1.23
CA TYR A 79 6.94 -9.78 2.09
C TYR A 79 7.03 -11.23 1.60
N THR A 80 6.56 -12.15 2.42
CA THR A 80 6.38 -13.55 2.05
C THR A 80 4.89 -13.86 2.01
N ALA A 81 4.41 -14.44 0.91
CA ALA A 81 3.02 -14.84 0.77
C ALA A 81 2.66 -15.99 1.72
N THR A 82 1.48 -15.93 2.33
CA THR A 82 0.96 -16.97 3.21
C THR A 82 0.08 -17.97 2.45
N ALA A 83 -0.37 -19.01 3.15
CA ALA A 83 -1.34 -19.98 2.63
C ALA A 83 -2.69 -19.36 2.24
N ALA A 84 -2.98 -18.14 2.72
CA ALA A 84 -4.17 -17.39 2.30
C ALA A 84 -4.14 -16.95 0.83
N VAL A 85 -2.96 -16.97 0.20
CA VAL A 85 -2.80 -16.70 -1.24
C VAL A 85 -2.54 -18.04 -1.94
N PRO A 86 -3.56 -18.64 -2.57
CA PRO A 86 -3.42 -19.95 -3.21
C PRO A 86 -2.29 -19.97 -4.24
N ARG A 87 -1.50 -21.05 -4.26
CA ARG A 87 -0.36 -21.28 -5.16
C ARG A 87 0.85 -20.35 -4.97
N SER A 88 0.78 -19.42 -4.02
CA SER A 88 1.89 -18.47 -3.78
C SER A 88 2.55 -18.65 -2.41
N GLU A 89 2.03 -19.57 -1.57
CA GLU A 89 2.54 -19.79 -0.22
C GLU A 89 4.08 -19.94 -0.20
N GLY A 90 4.71 -19.18 0.68
CA GLY A 90 6.17 -19.22 0.89
C GLY A 90 6.98 -18.43 -0.13
N ARG A 91 6.36 -17.86 -1.18
CA ARG A 91 7.07 -17.05 -2.15
C ARG A 91 7.45 -15.70 -1.55
N ARG A 92 8.70 -15.31 -1.75
CA ARG A 92 9.21 -14.00 -1.33
C ARG A 92 9.03 -13.01 -2.46
N VAL A 93 8.38 -11.89 -2.15
CA VAL A 93 8.12 -10.79 -3.09
C VAL A 93 8.89 -9.56 -2.66
N ARG A 94 9.59 -8.91 -3.60
CA ARG A 94 10.26 -7.62 -3.38
C ARG A 94 10.13 -6.77 -4.63
N PHE A 95 9.70 -5.52 -4.45
CA PHE A 95 9.61 -4.55 -5.54
C PHE A 95 9.71 -3.13 -4.99
N SER A 96 9.93 -2.18 -5.89
CA SER A 96 10.02 -0.76 -5.56
C SER A 96 8.87 0.01 -6.17
N GLY A 97 8.57 1.15 -5.61
CA GLY A 97 7.51 2.03 -6.10
C GLY A 97 7.55 3.39 -5.45
N MET A 98 6.50 4.14 -5.70
CA MET A 98 6.28 5.46 -5.12
C MET A 98 4.85 5.60 -4.61
N SER A 99 4.70 6.34 -3.53
CA SER A 99 3.39 6.72 -2.99
C SER A 99 3.24 8.23 -2.93
N VAL A 100 2.01 8.69 -3.07
CA VAL A 100 1.63 10.08 -2.85
C VAL A 100 0.57 10.12 -1.76
N PHE A 101 0.82 10.94 -0.74
CA PHE A 101 -0.09 11.23 0.36
C PHE A 101 -0.60 12.67 0.17
N GLU A 102 -1.90 12.87 0.11
CA GLU A 102 -2.50 14.20 0.17
C GLU A 102 -2.89 14.49 1.61
N LEU A 103 -2.38 15.58 2.16
CA LEU A 103 -2.58 15.93 3.57
C LEU A 103 -3.94 16.58 3.81
N GLY A 104 -4.54 16.31 4.95
CA GLY A 104 -5.74 17.00 5.41
C GLY A 104 -5.44 18.47 5.71
N GLY A 105 -6.41 19.36 5.43
CA GLY A 105 -6.23 20.81 5.49
C GLY A 105 -6.72 21.48 6.77
N GLY A 106 -7.37 20.76 7.69
CA GLY A 106 -7.89 21.30 8.94
C GLY A 106 -6.99 20.99 10.14
N GLU A 107 -7.15 21.73 11.25
CA GLU A 107 -6.39 21.48 12.49
C GLU A 107 -6.59 20.04 13.01
N LEU A 108 -7.82 19.51 12.95
CA LEU A 108 -8.14 18.14 13.37
C LEU A 108 -7.57 17.07 12.43
N GLU A 109 -7.24 17.45 11.19
CA GLU A 109 -6.70 16.58 10.17
C GLU A 109 -5.18 16.76 9.98
N SER A 110 -4.59 17.71 10.72
CA SER A 110 -3.17 18.01 10.65
C SER A 110 -2.32 16.75 10.88
N GLY A 111 -1.39 16.52 9.98
CA GLY A 111 -0.51 15.34 10.04
C GLY A 111 -1.18 14.01 9.67
N ARG A 112 -2.38 14.05 9.06
CA ARG A 112 -3.06 12.87 8.51
C ARG A 112 -3.27 13.01 7.01
N ALA A 113 -3.28 11.90 6.30
CA ALA A 113 -3.60 11.87 4.89
C ALA A 113 -5.09 11.73 4.65
N ARG A 114 -5.64 12.54 3.75
CA ARG A 114 -7.01 12.42 3.23
C ARG A 114 -7.07 11.54 1.97
N ALA A 115 -5.94 11.37 1.29
CA ALA A 115 -5.84 10.49 0.14
C ALA A 115 -4.44 9.89 0.04
N TYR A 116 -4.40 8.67 -0.44
CA TYR A 116 -3.18 7.90 -0.70
C TYR A 116 -3.31 7.15 -2.01
N ARG A 117 -2.26 7.13 -2.77
CA ARG A 117 -2.13 6.30 -3.97
C ARG A 117 -0.70 5.87 -4.18
N GLU A 118 -0.52 4.76 -4.84
CA GLU A 118 0.80 4.22 -5.11
C GLU A 118 0.96 3.79 -6.56
N TYR A 119 2.20 3.80 -7.01
CA TYR A 119 2.61 3.41 -8.36
C TYR A 119 3.83 2.51 -8.25
N ALA A 120 3.78 1.37 -8.89
CA ALA A 120 4.89 0.44 -8.94
C ALA A 120 4.77 -0.49 -10.16
N ASP A 121 5.82 -1.23 -10.44
CA ASP A 121 5.76 -2.30 -11.42
C ASP A 121 5.09 -3.54 -10.81
N THR A 122 3.77 -3.59 -10.94
CA THR A 122 2.98 -4.72 -10.44
C THR A 122 3.26 -6.02 -11.16
N GLY A 123 3.73 -5.96 -12.40
CA GLY A 123 4.12 -7.15 -13.17
C GLY A 123 5.28 -7.89 -12.51
N VAL A 124 6.28 -7.16 -12.03
CA VAL A 124 7.42 -7.74 -11.29
C VAL A 124 6.94 -8.45 -10.02
N ALA A 125 6.03 -7.86 -9.27
CA ALA A 125 5.48 -8.49 -8.06
C ALA A 125 4.67 -9.75 -8.38
N LEU A 126 3.81 -9.70 -9.39
CA LEU A 126 2.99 -10.84 -9.80
C LEU A 126 3.82 -12.01 -10.34
N LEU A 127 4.90 -11.74 -11.07
CA LEU A 127 5.83 -12.79 -11.50
C LEU A 127 6.48 -13.50 -10.31
N GLN A 128 6.88 -12.77 -9.29
CA GLN A 128 7.45 -13.33 -8.06
C GLN A 128 6.44 -14.19 -7.29
N LEU A 129 5.14 -13.84 -7.36
CA LEU A 129 4.06 -14.66 -6.81
C LEU A 129 3.77 -15.92 -7.62
N GLY A 130 4.43 -16.10 -8.76
CA GLY A 130 4.31 -17.29 -9.59
C GLY A 130 3.21 -17.22 -10.66
N PHE A 131 2.72 -16.04 -10.98
CA PHE A 131 1.74 -15.86 -12.05
C PHE A 131 2.36 -16.26 -13.40
N ALA A 132 1.66 -17.11 -14.16
CA ALA A 132 2.05 -17.43 -15.53
C ALA A 132 1.90 -16.20 -16.44
N PRO A 133 2.65 -16.11 -17.54
CA PRO A 133 2.57 -14.96 -18.45
C PRO A 133 1.14 -14.65 -18.93
N GLU A 134 0.35 -15.65 -19.21
CA GLU A 134 -1.05 -15.51 -19.66
C GLU A 134 -1.95 -14.91 -18.57
N SER A 135 -1.75 -15.35 -17.33
CA SER A 135 -2.48 -14.80 -16.17
C SER A 135 -2.08 -13.37 -15.88
N LEU A 136 -0.78 -13.08 -16.02
CA LEU A 136 -0.24 -11.72 -15.90
C LEU A 136 -0.87 -10.79 -16.92
N ALA A 137 -0.90 -11.19 -18.18
CA ALA A 137 -1.52 -10.42 -19.25
C ALA A 137 -2.99 -10.10 -18.98
N LYS A 138 -3.75 -11.06 -18.45
CA LYS A 138 -5.17 -10.87 -18.08
C LYS A 138 -5.33 -9.84 -16.95
N VAL A 139 -4.52 -9.95 -15.90
CA VAL A 139 -4.58 -9.03 -14.75
C VAL A 139 -4.24 -7.60 -15.18
N LEU A 140 -3.16 -7.43 -15.93
CA LEU A 140 -2.72 -6.10 -16.36
C LEU A 140 -3.64 -5.49 -17.42
N SER A 141 -4.22 -6.30 -18.30
CA SER A 141 -5.18 -5.83 -19.33
C SER A 141 -6.42 -5.17 -18.71
N ARG A 142 -6.85 -5.60 -17.53
CA ARG A 142 -7.97 -4.99 -16.81
C ARG A 142 -7.68 -3.57 -16.30
N ARG A 143 -6.40 -3.19 -16.27
CA ARG A 143 -5.94 -1.87 -15.80
C ARG A 143 -5.67 -0.90 -16.95
N LEU A 144 -5.84 -1.34 -18.19
CA LEU A 144 -5.70 -0.45 -19.32
C LEU A 144 -6.75 0.67 -19.25
N PRO A 145 -6.35 1.93 -19.53
CA PRO A 145 -7.31 3.02 -19.57
C PRO A 145 -8.40 2.75 -20.61
N THR A 146 -9.64 3.03 -20.25
CA THR A 146 -10.71 3.10 -21.25
C THR A 146 -10.55 4.38 -22.07
N ALA A 147 -10.75 4.28 -23.37
CA ALA A 147 -10.60 5.39 -24.30
C ALA A 147 -11.58 6.55 -23.97
#